data_86205e789c5e4fc350eb57e2f74f3d14
#
_entry.id   86205e789c5e4fc350eb57e2f74f3d14
#
_cell.length_a   1.000
_cell.length_b   1.000
_cell.length_c   1.000
_cell.angle_alpha   90.00
_cell.angle_beta   90.00
_cell.angle_gamma   90.00
#
_symmetry.space_group_name_H-M   'P 1'
#
loop_
_entity.id
_entity.type
_entity.pdbx_description
1 polymer ?
#
loop_
_entity_poly.entity_id
_entity_poly.type
_entity_poly.pdbx_seq_one_letter_code
_entity_poly.pdbx_strand_id
1 'polypeptide(L)'
;MDAGLIAALEGIVGRAGVVATPEGRLTYECDMHTFYKGAPDVVVLPTSAAQTAAVVRLCREKRVPLIPRGSGTGLIGGAMAPRGGVMVSMTRMNRILEVDIPNRCATVEPGLINLWLSDATRARGYFFAPDPSSQMVSSIGGNASTNAGGPHCLKYGITVNHVLGLQMATGAGELVWVGGKAQGRPGYDLPGXXXXXXRARGRQDAARLLLQHRGRLRDRLRHHR
;
A
#
# COMPACT_ATOMS: atom_id res chain seq x y z
N MET A 1 10.91 21.99 10.79
CA MET A 1 9.49 21.62 11.05
C MET A 1 9.06 22.30 12.35
N ASP A 2 7.88 22.91 12.36
CA ASP A 2 7.32 23.61 13.52
C ASP A 2 6.96 22.63 14.64
N ALA A 3 7.30 22.97 15.90
CA ALA A 3 7.00 22.14 17.08
C ALA A 3 5.49 21.90 17.26
N GLY A 4 4.69 22.92 16.92
CA GLY A 4 3.23 22.80 16.97
C GLY A 4 2.69 21.74 16.02
N LEU A 5 3.29 21.59 14.83
CA LEU A 5 2.89 20.56 13.88
C LEU A 5 3.27 19.17 14.40
N ILE A 6 4.46 19.04 15.00
CA ILE A 6 4.89 17.75 15.58
C ILE A 6 3.91 17.34 16.69
N ALA A 7 3.58 18.25 17.60
CA ALA A 7 2.64 17.97 18.69
C ALA A 7 1.24 17.58 18.15
N ALA A 8 0.76 18.24 17.10
CA ALA A 8 -0.51 17.88 16.46
C ALA A 8 -0.46 16.48 15.83
N LEU A 9 0.66 16.13 15.18
CA LEU A 9 0.85 14.78 14.62
C LEU A 9 0.88 13.72 15.74
N GLU A 10 1.56 14.04 16.85
CA GLU A 10 1.57 13.15 18.02
C GLU A 10 0.16 12.96 18.60
N GLY A 11 -0.64 14.00 18.58
CA GLY A 11 -2.05 13.91 19.01
C GLY A 11 -2.88 12.97 18.15
N ILE A 12 -2.51 12.81 16.87
CA ILE A 12 -3.24 11.92 15.94
C ILE A 12 -2.74 10.47 16.03
N VAL A 13 -1.42 10.24 15.95
CA VAL A 13 -0.87 8.88 15.81
C VAL A 13 -0.22 8.36 17.10
N GLY A 14 -0.20 9.17 18.14
CA GLY A 14 0.52 8.88 19.38
C GLY A 14 2.01 9.18 19.24
N ARG A 15 2.67 9.50 20.36
CA ARG A 15 4.08 9.86 20.36
C ARG A 15 4.98 8.77 19.75
N ALA A 16 4.68 7.50 20.03
CA ALA A 16 5.42 6.37 19.46
C ALA A 16 5.21 6.20 17.95
N GLY A 17 4.24 6.94 17.38
CA GLY A 17 3.95 6.94 15.94
C GLY A 17 4.63 8.07 15.18
N VAL A 18 5.47 8.88 15.85
CA VAL A 18 6.15 10.02 15.21
C VAL A 18 7.66 9.84 15.32
N VAL A 19 8.36 9.93 14.17
CA VAL A 19 9.82 9.88 14.10
C VAL A 19 10.30 11.26 13.65
N ALA A 20 10.77 12.06 14.61
CA ALA A 20 11.21 13.43 14.35
C ALA A 20 12.72 13.61 14.52
N THR A 21 13.42 12.64 15.15
CA THR A 21 14.87 12.78 15.36
C THR A 21 15.64 12.64 14.04
N PRO A 22 16.73 13.37 13.85
CA PRO A 22 17.53 13.26 12.63
C PRO A 22 17.95 11.82 12.31
N GLU A 23 18.40 11.08 13.33
CA GLU A 23 18.88 9.71 13.18
C GLU A 23 17.76 8.77 12.73
N GLY A 24 16.56 8.93 13.33
CA GLY A 24 15.40 8.11 12.98
C GLY A 24 14.94 8.34 11.55
N ARG A 25 15.09 9.57 11.03
CA ARG A 25 14.66 9.91 9.68
C ARG A 25 15.61 9.40 8.58
N LEU A 26 16.87 9.06 8.93
CA LEU A 26 17.86 8.57 7.95
C LEU A 26 17.37 7.32 7.22
N THR A 27 16.62 6.44 7.91
CA THR A 27 16.10 5.21 7.28
C THR A 27 15.04 5.49 6.22
N TYR A 28 14.58 6.73 6.11
CA TYR A 28 13.51 7.13 5.20
C TYR A 28 13.99 8.08 4.09
N GLU A 29 15.29 8.40 4.03
CA GLU A 29 15.82 9.39 3.09
C GLU A 29 15.91 8.90 1.65
N CYS A 30 15.85 7.57 1.43
CA CYS A 30 15.91 6.99 0.08
C CYS A 30 14.92 5.83 -0.06
N ASP A 31 14.71 5.39 -1.28
CA ASP A 31 14.05 4.12 -1.59
C ASP A 31 15.13 3.11 -2.03
N MET A 32 14.80 2.14 -2.87
CA MET A 32 15.80 1.19 -3.37
C MET A 32 16.89 1.88 -4.23
N HIS A 33 16.57 3.04 -4.79
CA HIS A 33 17.56 3.87 -5.51
C HIS A 33 18.32 4.72 -4.51
N THR A 34 19.41 4.20 -3.99
CA THR A 34 20.22 4.87 -2.96
C THR A 34 21.02 6.08 -3.48
N PHE A 35 21.09 6.24 -4.80
CA PHE A 35 21.79 7.38 -5.41
C PHE A 35 21.09 8.72 -5.17
N TYR A 36 19.78 8.68 -4.99
CA TYR A 36 18.98 9.88 -4.74
C TYR A 36 18.50 9.87 -3.30
N LYS A 37 18.65 11.00 -2.64
CA LYS A 37 18.23 11.15 -1.25
C LYS A 37 17.29 12.34 -1.10
N GLY A 38 16.32 12.18 -0.21
CA GLY A 38 15.37 13.25 0.12
C GLY A 38 14.76 12.96 1.47
N ALA A 39 15.36 13.53 2.51
CA ALA A 39 14.92 13.28 3.88
C ALA A 39 13.60 13.99 4.19
N PRO A 40 12.62 13.28 4.79
CA PRO A 40 11.42 13.96 5.29
C PRO A 40 11.74 14.81 6.52
N ASP A 41 10.92 15.82 6.78
CA ASP A 41 11.05 16.61 8.01
C ASP A 41 10.56 15.83 9.23
N VAL A 42 9.57 14.97 9.03
CA VAL A 42 9.05 14.08 10.07
C VAL A 42 8.40 12.86 9.40
N VAL A 43 8.46 11.72 10.06
CA VAL A 43 7.78 10.50 9.61
C VAL A 43 6.67 10.16 10.61
N VAL A 44 5.49 9.84 10.11
CA VAL A 44 4.36 9.38 10.93
C VAL A 44 3.96 7.96 10.52
N LEU A 45 3.62 7.14 11.53
CA LEU A 45 3.29 5.73 11.36
C LEU A 45 1.88 5.48 11.90
N PRO A 46 0.84 5.77 11.11
CA PRO A 46 -0.54 5.52 11.54
C PRO A 46 -0.80 4.02 11.72
N THR A 47 -1.76 3.70 12.58
CA THR A 47 -2.22 2.33 12.83
C THR A 47 -3.66 2.11 12.31
N SER A 48 -4.26 3.14 11.70
CA SER A 48 -5.62 3.04 11.18
C SER A 48 -5.86 4.00 10.02
N ALA A 49 -6.88 3.69 9.22
CA ALA A 49 -7.34 4.56 8.13
C ALA A 49 -7.76 5.94 8.67
N ALA A 50 -8.42 5.97 9.83
CA ALA A 50 -8.86 7.22 10.44
C ALA A 50 -7.68 8.13 10.78
N GLN A 51 -6.60 7.57 11.35
CA GLN A 51 -5.38 8.33 11.63
C GLN A 51 -4.74 8.83 10.33
N THR A 52 -4.68 7.99 9.30
CA THR A 52 -4.15 8.39 7.98
C THR A 52 -4.92 9.60 7.44
N ALA A 53 -6.25 9.52 7.46
CA ALA A 53 -7.12 10.60 6.98
C ALA A 53 -6.92 11.90 7.79
N ALA A 54 -6.77 11.78 9.11
CA ALA A 54 -6.53 12.94 9.98
C ALA A 54 -5.17 13.61 9.68
N VAL A 55 -4.12 12.80 9.43
CA VAL A 55 -2.81 13.34 9.04
C VAL A 55 -2.91 14.07 7.68
N VAL A 56 -3.66 13.51 6.72
CA VAL A 56 -3.86 14.17 5.42
C VAL A 56 -4.54 15.54 5.61
N ARG A 57 -5.62 15.60 6.41
CA ARG A 57 -6.32 16.86 6.69
C ARG A 57 -5.37 17.89 7.32
N LEU A 58 -4.62 17.49 8.34
CA LEU A 58 -3.68 18.39 9.03
C LEU A 58 -2.62 18.93 8.05
N CYS A 59 -2.02 18.05 7.22
CA CYS A 59 -1.01 18.48 6.25
C CYS A 59 -1.60 19.44 5.20
N ARG A 60 -2.84 19.18 4.76
CA ARG A 60 -3.56 20.07 3.84
C ARG A 60 -3.79 21.44 4.46
N GLU A 61 -4.31 21.47 5.70
CA GLU A 61 -4.59 22.72 6.43
C GLU A 61 -3.32 23.55 6.64
N LYS A 62 -2.23 22.87 6.98
CA LYS A 62 -0.95 23.53 7.23
C LYS A 62 -0.13 23.76 5.94
N ARG A 63 -0.64 23.32 4.79
CA ARG A 63 0.03 23.41 3.47
C ARG A 63 1.42 22.79 3.47
N VAL A 64 1.57 21.68 4.18
CA VAL A 64 2.83 20.94 4.28
C VAL A 64 2.85 19.80 3.27
N PRO A 65 3.94 19.61 2.52
CA PRO A 65 4.06 18.47 1.61
C PRO A 65 3.88 17.16 2.35
N LEU A 66 3.26 16.20 1.67
CA LEU A 66 2.92 14.93 2.27
C LEU A 66 3.31 13.80 1.34
N ILE A 67 4.10 12.86 1.85
CA ILE A 67 4.73 11.78 1.07
C ILE A 67 4.24 10.43 1.60
N PRO A 68 3.47 9.65 0.80
CA PRO A 68 3.12 8.30 1.22
C PRO A 68 4.29 7.34 1.01
N ARG A 69 4.46 6.39 1.94
CA ARG A 69 5.52 5.39 1.86
C ARG A 69 5.02 4.03 2.32
N GLY A 70 5.24 3.00 1.50
CA GLY A 70 5.13 1.61 1.89
C GLY A 70 6.44 1.15 2.52
N SER A 71 7.01 0.07 2.00
CA SER A 71 8.28 -0.47 2.50
C SER A 71 9.54 0.20 1.90
N GLY A 72 9.38 1.12 0.96
CA GLY A 72 10.53 1.80 0.34
C GLY A 72 11.28 0.97 -0.68
N THR A 73 10.68 -0.09 -1.21
CA THR A 73 11.31 -0.99 -2.19
C THR A 73 11.15 -0.54 -3.64
N GLY A 74 10.55 0.62 -3.86
CA GLY A 74 10.36 1.18 -5.21
C GLY A 74 11.66 1.68 -5.83
N LEU A 75 11.66 1.83 -7.16
CA LEU A 75 12.83 2.25 -7.93
C LEU A 75 12.61 3.59 -8.65
N ILE A 76 11.53 4.30 -8.34
CA ILE A 76 11.14 5.50 -9.10
C ILE A 76 11.07 6.78 -8.25
N GLY A 77 11.59 6.73 -7.03
CA GLY A 77 11.66 7.90 -6.16
C GLY A 77 10.34 8.33 -5.53
N GLY A 78 9.26 7.56 -5.71
CA GLY A 78 7.94 7.94 -5.21
C GLY A 78 7.80 7.93 -3.69
N ALA A 79 8.72 7.28 -3.00
CA ALA A 79 8.73 7.18 -1.53
C ALA A 79 9.77 8.11 -0.88
N MET A 80 10.30 9.08 -1.63
CA MET A 80 11.30 10.03 -1.14
C MET A 80 10.70 11.40 -0.92
N ALA A 81 11.36 12.22 -0.10
CA ALA A 81 10.90 13.56 0.25
C ALA A 81 11.91 14.64 -0.18
N PRO A 82 12.09 14.88 -1.50
CA PRO A 82 13.15 15.80 -1.98
C PRO A 82 12.92 17.26 -1.55
N ARG A 83 11.74 17.60 -1.07
CA ARG A 83 11.42 18.94 -0.57
C ARG A 83 10.98 18.90 0.89
N GLY A 84 11.42 17.88 1.64
CA GLY A 84 10.99 17.68 3.02
C GLY A 84 9.51 17.33 3.12
N GLY A 85 8.88 17.68 4.24
CA GLY A 85 7.47 17.44 4.48
C GLY A 85 7.21 16.27 5.42
N VAL A 86 5.92 15.92 5.57
CA VAL A 86 5.46 14.81 6.42
C VAL A 86 5.41 13.53 5.58
N MET A 87 6.23 12.54 5.94
CA MET A 87 6.16 11.22 5.33
C MET A 87 5.23 10.33 6.14
N VAL A 88 4.30 9.66 5.47
CA VAL A 88 3.35 8.76 6.13
C VAL A 88 3.70 7.32 5.72
N SER A 89 4.30 6.60 6.66
CA SER A 89 4.70 5.21 6.45
C SER A 89 3.58 4.27 6.91
N MET A 90 3.17 3.38 6.02
CA MET A 90 2.05 2.46 6.26
C MET A 90 2.47 1.19 7.00
N THR A 91 3.73 1.06 7.41
CA THR A 91 4.28 -0.20 7.92
C THR A 91 3.58 -0.75 9.16
N ARG A 92 2.91 0.11 9.96
CA ARG A 92 2.16 -0.34 11.14
C ARG A 92 0.73 -0.80 10.81
N MET A 93 0.27 -0.57 9.59
CA MET A 93 -1.03 -1.05 9.09
C MET A 93 -0.78 -2.32 8.26
N ASN A 94 -0.53 -3.44 8.92
CA ASN A 94 -0.03 -4.67 8.27
C ASN A 94 -0.86 -5.91 8.56
N ARG A 95 -2.15 -5.74 8.91
CA ARG A 95 -3.03 -6.86 9.25
C ARG A 95 -3.75 -7.41 8.02
N ILE A 96 -4.07 -8.70 8.08
CA ILE A 96 -5.06 -9.32 7.20
C ILE A 96 -6.40 -9.16 7.90
N LEU A 97 -7.30 -8.38 7.32
CA LEU A 97 -8.59 -8.05 7.92
C LEU A 97 -9.63 -9.14 7.68
N GLU A 98 -9.58 -9.77 6.50
CA GLU A 98 -10.53 -10.82 6.12
C GLU A 98 -9.89 -11.74 5.07
N VAL A 99 -10.15 -13.05 5.17
CA VAL A 99 -9.85 -14.01 4.09
C VAL A 99 -11.16 -14.72 3.75
N ASP A 100 -11.71 -14.42 2.59
CA ASP A 100 -12.99 -14.93 2.10
C ASP A 100 -12.71 -15.97 1.01
N ILE A 101 -12.55 -17.23 1.44
CA ILE A 101 -12.22 -18.34 0.53
C ILE A 101 -13.34 -18.62 -0.49
N PRO A 102 -14.64 -18.66 -0.09
CA PRO A 102 -15.70 -18.85 -1.09
C PRO A 102 -15.64 -17.86 -2.26
N ASN A 103 -15.35 -16.60 -1.98
CA ASN A 103 -15.24 -15.56 -3.02
C ASN A 103 -13.80 -15.39 -3.53
N ARG A 104 -12.86 -16.18 -3.03
CA ARG A 104 -11.44 -16.15 -3.43
C ARG A 104 -10.83 -14.76 -3.30
N CYS A 105 -11.12 -14.08 -2.21
CA CYS A 105 -10.56 -12.74 -2.00
C CYS A 105 -10.13 -12.54 -0.55
N ALA A 106 -9.32 -11.51 -0.35
CA ALA A 106 -8.87 -11.09 0.97
C ALA A 106 -8.91 -9.58 1.08
N THR A 107 -9.21 -9.07 2.27
CA THR A 107 -9.14 -7.65 2.60
C THR A 107 -7.95 -7.46 3.54
N VAL A 108 -7.02 -6.58 3.16
CA VAL A 108 -5.76 -6.40 3.89
C VAL A 108 -5.43 -4.92 4.04
N GLU A 109 -4.63 -4.62 5.05
CA GLU A 109 -4.06 -3.29 5.24
C GLU A 109 -2.86 -3.06 4.31
N PRO A 110 -2.55 -1.81 3.95
CA PRO A 110 -1.58 -1.47 2.90
C PRO A 110 -0.12 -1.82 3.25
N GLY A 111 0.22 -1.89 4.52
CA GLY A 111 1.57 -2.24 4.98
C GLY A 111 1.83 -3.73 5.08
N LEU A 112 0.83 -4.57 4.81
CA LEU A 112 1.04 -6.02 4.83
C LEU A 112 2.08 -6.42 3.79
N ILE A 113 3.04 -7.24 4.19
CA ILE A 113 4.09 -7.74 3.28
C ILE A 113 3.45 -8.71 2.27
N ASN A 114 3.81 -8.56 1.01
CA ASN A 114 3.22 -9.30 -0.10
C ASN A 114 3.19 -10.82 0.15
N LEU A 115 4.34 -11.39 0.52
CA LEU A 115 4.46 -12.84 0.73
C LEU A 115 3.59 -13.33 1.88
N TRP A 116 3.39 -12.53 2.93
CA TRP A 116 2.63 -12.94 4.12
C TRP A 116 1.17 -13.31 3.78
N LEU A 117 0.58 -12.66 2.77
CA LEU A 117 -0.77 -13.03 2.34
C LEU A 117 -0.79 -14.44 1.72
N SER A 118 0.21 -14.75 0.88
CA SER A 118 0.35 -16.09 0.31
C SER A 118 0.56 -17.15 1.40
N ASP A 119 1.39 -16.85 2.38
CA ASP A 119 1.67 -17.77 3.48
C ASP A 119 0.40 -18.01 4.32
N ALA A 120 -0.36 -16.96 4.61
CA ALA A 120 -1.59 -17.06 5.42
C ALA A 120 -2.69 -17.88 4.71
N THR A 121 -2.66 -17.96 3.37
CA THR A 121 -3.69 -18.68 2.61
C THR A 121 -3.20 -20.03 2.08
N ARG A 122 -1.92 -20.35 2.24
CA ARG A 122 -1.25 -21.55 1.72
C ARG A 122 -1.94 -22.84 2.15
N ALA A 123 -2.28 -22.95 3.44
CA ALA A 123 -2.91 -24.16 3.98
C ALA A 123 -4.31 -24.41 3.38
N ARG A 124 -4.94 -23.38 2.83
CA ARG A 124 -6.26 -23.47 2.17
C ARG A 124 -6.15 -23.65 0.66
N GLY A 125 -4.93 -23.84 0.12
CA GLY A 125 -4.70 -24.05 -1.31
C GLY A 125 -4.68 -22.77 -2.14
N TYR A 126 -4.58 -21.60 -1.52
CA TYR A 126 -4.60 -20.31 -2.22
C TYR A 126 -3.28 -19.56 -2.07
N PHE A 127 -3.09 -18.56 -2.92
CA PHE A 127 -1.95 -17.66 -2.87
C PHE A 127 -2.29 -16.33 -3.57
N PHE A 128 -1.55 -15.29 -3.26
CA PHE A 128 -1.62 -14.00 -3.96
C PHE A 128 -0.60 -14.02 -5.10
N ALA A 129 -1.10 -13.94 -6.33
CA ALA A 129 -0.27 -14.23 -7.51
C ALA A 129 0.79 -13.18 -7.86
N PRO A 130 0.57 -11.86 -7.66
CA PRO A 130 1.65 -10.90 -7.93
C PRO A 130 2.89 -11.19 -7.09
N ASP A 131 4.02 -11.40 -7.76
CA ASP A 131 5.25 -11.86 -7.12
C ASP A 131 6.47 -11.01 -7.50
N PRO A 132 6.46 -9.69 -7.20
CA PRO A 132 7.64 -8.88 -7.48
C PRO A 132 8.88 -9.44 -6.80
N SER A 133 10.06 -9.19 -7.35
CA SER A 133 11.32 -9.64 -6.76
C SER A 133 11.46 -9.24 -5.30
N SER A 134 10.81 -8.14 -4.92
CA SER A 134 10.80 -7.62 -3.54
C SER A 134 9.68 -8.23 -2.69
N GLN A 135 8.96 -9.27 -3.10
CA GLN A 135 7.76 -9.77 -2.42
C GLN A 135 7.97 -10.13 -0.93
N MET A 136 9.21 -10.43 -0.56
CA MET A 136 9.56 -10.76 0.83
C MET A 136 9.56 -9.53 1.75
N VAL A 137 9.63 -8.33 1.18
CA VAL A 137 9.74 -7.07 1.95
C VAL A 137 8.80 -5.97 1.43
N SER A 138 8.30 -6.06 0.21
CA SER A 138 7.40 -5.04 -0.33
C SER A 138 6.01 -5.14 0.28
N SER A 139 5.39 -4.00 0.48
CA SER A 139 4.03 -3.92 1.04
C SER A 139 2.98 -3.96 -0.08
N ILE A 140 1.82 -4.52 0.23
CA ILE A 140 0.70 -4.65 -0.72
C ILE A 140 0.26 -3.27 -1.24
N GLY A 141 0.15 -2.27 -0.35
CA GLY A 141 -0.20 -0.90 -0.77
C GLY A 141 0.84 -0.29 -1.70
N GLY A 142 2.12 -0.56 -1.44
CA GLY A 142 3.20 -0.13 -2.33
C GLY A 142 3.10 -0.80 -3.69
N ASN A 143 2.88 -2.12 -3.71
CA ASN A 143 2.74 -2.90 -4.95
C ASN A 143 1.53 -2.42 -5.78
N ALA A 144 0.41 -2.13 -5.12
CA ALA A 144 -0.76 -1.58 -5.81
C ALA A 144 -0.49 -0.17 -6.36
N SER A 145 0.22 0.68 -5.60
CA SER A 145 0.52 2.05 -6.01
C SER A 145 1.47 2.13 -7.22
N THR A 146 2.35 1.15 -7.38
CA THR A 146 3.32 1.10 -8.49
C THR A 146 2.94 0.08 -9.54
N ASN A 147 1.82 -0.61 -9.35
CA ASN A 147 1.36 -1.71 -10.21
C ASN A 147 2.47 -2.75 -10.41
N ALA A 148 3.05 -3.19 -9.30
CA ALA A 148 4.21 -4.07 -9.31
C ALA A 148 3.92 -5.39 -10.02
N GLY A 149 4.92 -5.89 -10.75
CA GLY A 149 4.85 -7.18 -11.42
C GLY A 149 6.03 -8.06 -11.03
N GLY A 150 6.04 -9.29 -11.52
CA GLY A 150 7.08 -10.26 -11.23
C GLY A 150 7.17 -11.34 -12.31
N PRO A 151 7.96 -12.41 -12.07
CA PRO A 151 8.18 -13.46 -13.07
C PRO A 151 6.91 -14.13 -13.60
N HIS A 152 5.86 -14.20 -12.79
CA HIS A 152 4.63 -14.87 -13.19
C HIS A 152 3.61 -13.95 -13.87
N CYS A 153 3.98 -12.70 -14.20
CA CYS A 153 3.06 -11.73 -14.84
C CYS A 153 2.50 -12.22 -16.17
N LEU A 154 3.30 -12.94 -16.96
CA LEU A 154 2.83 -13.46 -18.24
C LEU A 154 1.59 -14.34 -18.08
N LYS A 155 1.53 -15.10 -16.99
CA LYS A 155 0.42 -16.03 -16.73
C LYS A 155 -0.73 -15.38 -15.96
N TYR A 156 -0.42 -14.62 -14.93
CA TYR A 156 -1.42 -14.13 -13.97
C TYR A 156 -1.73 -12.65 -14.09
N GLY A 157 -0.90 -11.90 -14.82
CA GLY A 157 -1.01 -10.45 -14.87
C GLY A 157 -0.24 -9.79 -13.72
N ILE A 158 -0.35 -8.48 -13.66
CA ILE A 158 0.32 -7.62 -12.67
C ILE A 158 -0.65 -7.27 -11.54
N THR A 159 -0.22 -6.46 -10.58
CA THR A 159 -1.01 -6.20 -9.36
C THR A 159 -2.42 -5.70 -9.64
N VAL A 160 -2.61 -4.79 -10.65
CA VAL A 160 -3.94 -4.24 -10.96
C VAL A 160 -4.95 -5.33 -11.30
N ASN A 161 -4.51 -6.44 -11.90
CA ASN A 161 -5.40 -7.55 -12.27
C ASN A 161 -5.94 -8.31 -11.03
N HIS A 162 -5.39 -8.03 -9.86
CA HIS A 162 -5.74 -8.73 -8.62
C HIS A 162 -6.34 -7.82 -7.56
N VAL A 163 -6.50 -6.53 -7.84
CA VAL A 163 -7.11 -5.58 -6.90
C VAL A 163 -8.58 -5.40 -7.25
N LEU A 164 -9.47 -5.85 -6.35
CA LEU A 164 -10.92 -5.76 -6.53
C LEU A 164 -11.47 -4.42 -6.00
N GLY A 165 -10.79 -3.84 -5.04
CA GLY A 165 -11.21 -2.58 -4.46
C GLY A 165 -10.17 -2.01 -3.52
N LEU A 166 -10.28 -0.70 -3.30
CA LEU A 166 -9.34 0.07 -2.48
C LEU A 166 -10.11 1.00 -1.56
N GLN A 167 -9.66 1.09 -0.32
CA GLN A 167 -10.00 2.19 0.55
C GLN A 167 -8.87 3.21 0.49
N MET A 168 -9.20 4.46 0.26
CA MET A 168 -8.20 5.52 0.09
C MET A 168 -8.57 6.74 0.90
N ALA A 169 -7.55 7.44 1.44
CA ALA A 169 -7.72 8.81 1.94
C ALA A 169 -7.52 9.76 0.76
N THR A 170 -8.54 10.56 0.46
CA THR A 170 -8.45 11.59 -0.60
C THR A 170 -7.56 12.74 -0.14
N GLY A 171 -7.23 13.67 -1.06
CA GLY A 171 -6.50 14.88 -0.69
C GLY A 171 -7.25 15.79 0.30
N ALA A 172 -8.56 15.60 0.45
CA ALA A 172 -9.36 16.29 1.46
C ALA A 172 -9.30 15.60 2.83
N GLY A 173 -8.70 14.40 2.90
CA GLY A 173 -8.67 13.60 4.12
C GLY A 173 -9.97 12.82 4.35
N GLU A 174 -10.74 12.59 3.30
CA GLU A 174 -11.95 11.78 3.36
C GLU A 174 -11.60 10.33 3.02
N LEU A 175 -12.23 9.38 3.70
CA LEU A 175 -12.05 7.96 3.39
C LEU A 175 -13.11 7.54 2.38
N VAL A 176 -12.67 7.02 1.25
CA VAL A 176 -13.56 6.53 0.19
C VAL A 176 -13.20 5.09 -0.19
N TRP A 177 -14.23 4.29 -0.50
CA TRP A 177 -14.06 2.98 -1.09
C TRP A 177 -14.33 3.06 -2.60
N VAL A 178 -13.43 2.48 -3.39
CA VAL A 178 -13.62 2.30 -4.83
C VAL A 178 -13.53 0.82 -5.14
N GLY A 179 -14.42 0.30 -5.99
CA GLY A 179 -14.50 -1.12 -6.29
C GLY A 179 -15.11 -1.93 -5.14
N GLY A 180 -14.95 -3.24 -5.20
CA GLY A 180 -15.50 -4.16 -4.20
C GLY A 180 -15.53 -5.59 -4.68
N LYS A 181 -16.16 -6.49 -3.91
CA LYS A 181 -16.28 -7.92 -4.25
C LYS A 181 -17.23 -8.15 -5.45
N ALA A 182 -18.25 -7.32 -5.59
CA ALA A 182 -19.24 -7.45 -6.67
C ALA A 182 -18.75 -6.74 -7.93
N GLN A 183 -18.86 -7.41 -9.05
CA GLN A 183 -18.62 -6.81 -10.37
C GLN A 183 -19.84 -6.02 -10.82
N GLY A 184 -19.65 -5.07 -11.70
CA GLY A 184 -20.73 -4.39 -12.40
C GLY A 184 -21.32 -3.15 -11.72
N ARG A 185 -20.57 -2.48 -10.87
CA ARG A 185 -20.99 -1.13 -10.44
C ARG A 185 -20.90 -0.18 -11.65
N PRO A 186 -21.96 0.57 -11.95
CA PRO A 186 -21.90 1.55 -13.03
C PRO A 186 -20.81 2.59 -12.80
N GLY A 187 -20.16 3.02 -13.86
CA GLY A 187 -19.15 4.06 -13.81
C GLY A 187 -17.77 3.59 -14.26
N TYR A 188 -16.78 4.42 -14.04
CA TYR A 188 -15.40 4.14 -14.44
C TYR A 188 -14.76 3.09 -13.54
N ASP A 189 -13.82 2.33 -14.10
CA ASP A 189 -12.99 1.39 -13.33
C ASP A 189 -11.94 2.15 -12.52
N LEU A 190 -12.39 2.72 -11.43
CA LEU A 190 -11.52 3.50 -10.53
C LEU A 190 -10.41 2.64 -9.89
N PRO A 191 -10.66 1.39 -9.51
CA PRO A 191 -9.57 0.53 -9.04
C PRO A 191 -8.46 0.34 -10.07
N GLY A 192 -8.84 0.07 -11.30
CA GLY A 192 -7.90 -0.02 -12.43
C GLY A 192 -7.13 1.29 -12.64
N UNK A 193 -7.87 2.25 -12.52
CA UNK A 193 -7.29 3.53 -12.71
C UNK A 193 -6.42 3.97 -11.59
N UNK A 194 -6.67 3.51 -10.52
CA UNK A 194 -5.89 3.83 -9.43
C UNK A 194 -4.62 3.06 -9.36
N UNK A 195 -4.62 1.96 -9.88
CA UNK A 195 -3.56 1.09 -9.94
C UNK A 195 -2.73 1.25 -11.15
N UNK A 196 -3.27 1.68 -12.08
CA UNK A 196 -2.63 1.94 -13.29
C UNK A 196 -2.10 3.33 -13.36
N UNK A 197 -2.63 4.00 -12.82
CA UNK A 197 -2.27 5.33 -12.78
C UNK A 197 -1.44 5.59 -11.55
N UNK A 198 -0.83 5.02 -11.27
CA UNK A 198 0.00 5.12 -10.28
C UNK A 198 0.28 6.43 -9.83
N ARG A 199 -0.15 7.29 -10.47
CA ARG A 199 -0.07 8.69 -10.12
C ARG A 199 -1.22 9.14 -9.22
N ALA A 200 -1.99 8.21 -8.68
CA ALA A 200 -3.04 8.57 -7.74
C ALA A 200 -2.43 9.25 -6.52
N ARG A 201 -2.78 10.49 -6.31
CA ARG A 201 -2.39 11.28 -5.15
C ARG A 201 -3.13 10.84 -3.88
N GLY A 202 -3.77 9.67 -3.94
CA GLY A 202 -4.50 9.09 -2.83
C GLY A 202 -3.70 8.01 -2.12
N ARG A 203 -4.04 7.76 -0.88
CA ARG A 203 -3.41 6.73 -0.07
C ARG A 203 -4.33 5.56 0.11
N GLN A 204 -3.75 4.37 0.03
CA GLN A 204 -4.49 3.15 0.25
C GLN A 204 -4.46 2.81 1.73
N ASP A 205 -5.63 2.64 2.32
CA ASP A 205 -5.76 2.27 3.74
C ASP A 205 -6.16 0.81 3.92
N ALA A 206 -6.76 0.21 2.89
CA ALA A 206 -7.03 -1.23 2.83
C ALA A 206 -7.25 -1.64 1.37
N ALA A 207 -6.93 -2.87 1.05
CA ALA A 207 -7.13 -3.41 -0.31
C ALA A 207 -7.90 -4.73 -0.25
N ARG A 208 -8.81 -4.94 -1.19
CA ARG A 208 -9.46 -6.23 -1.44
C ARG A 208 -8.77 -6.89 -2.63
N LEU A 209 -8.25 -8.08 -2.40
CA LEU A 209 -7.35 -8.76 -3.32
C LEU A 209 -7.92 -10.11 -3.76
N LEU A 210 -7.72 -10.43 -5.03
CA LEU A 210 -8.10 -11.72 -5.60
C LEU A 210 -7.02 -12.77 -5.31
N LEU A 211 -7.43 -13.91 -4.78
CA LEU A 211 -6.55 -15.05 -4.50
C LEU A 211 -6.63 -16.09 -5.63
N GLN A 212 -5.50 -16.69 -5.98
CA GLN A 212 -5.43 -17.76 -6.97
C GLN A 212 -5.38 -19.13 -6.27
N HIS A 213 -6.08 -20.13 -6.85
CA HIS A 213 -6.11 -21.48 -6.30
C HIS A 213 -4.93 -22.31 -6.85
N ARG A 214 -4.18 -22.95 -5.98
CA ARG A 214 -2.99 -23.72 -6.35
C ARG A 214 -3.31 -24.99 -7.15
N GLY A 215 -4.45 -25.62 -6.87
CA GLY A 215 -4.84 -26.88 -7.53
C GLY A 215 -5.19 -26.78 -9.00
N ARG A 216 -5.77 -25.66 -9.43
CA ARG A 216 -6.13 -25.43 -10.84
C ARG A 216 -4.94 -25.35 -11.78
N LEU A 217 -3.73 -25.22 -11.25
CA LEU A 217 -2.50 -25.24 -12.03
C LEU A 217 -2.13 -26.65 -12.48
N ARG A 218 -2.31 -27.64 -11.59
CA ARG A 218 -1.93 -29.02 -11.89
C ARG A 218 -2.84 -29.66 -12.95
N ASP A 219 -4.13 -29.29 -12.91
CA ASP A 219 -5.11 -29.88 -13.85
C ASP A 219 -4.92 -29.36 -15.27
N ARG A 220 -4.61 -28.07 -15.43
CA ARG A 220 -4.37 -27.49 -16.77
C ARG A 220 -3.09 -27.98 -17.43
N LEU A 221 -2.07 -28.35 -16.64
CA LEU A 221 -0.82 -28.90 -17.18
C LEU A 221 -0.92 -30.36 -17.59
N ARG A 222 -1.96 -31.09 -17.09
CA ARG A 222 -2.19 -32.49 -17.48
C ARG A 222 -2.91 -32.64 -18.82
N HIS A 223 -3.62 -31.60 -19.28
CA HIS A 223 -4.38 -31.67 -20.54
C HIS A 223 -3.58 -31.19 -21.76
N HIS A 224 -2.30 -30.85 -21.59
CA HIS A 224 -1.44 -30.41 -22.69
C HIS A 224 -0.21 -31.37 -22.89
N ARG A 225 -0.37 -32.63 -22.51
CA ARG A 225 0.61 -33.67 -22.85
C ARG A 225 -0.01 -34.72 -23.77
#